data_2bf54297f3d829188ebdd64abe01c85c
#
_entry.id   2bf54297f3d829188ebdd64abe01c85c
#
_cell.length_a   1.000
_cell.length_b   1.000
_cell.length_c   1.000
_cell.angle_alpha   90.00
_cell.angle_beta   90.00
_cell.angle_gamma   90.00
#
_symmetry.space_group_name_H-M   'P 1'
#
loop_
_entity.id
_entity.type
_entity.pdbx_description
1 polymer ?
#
loop_
_entity_poly.entity_id
_entity_poly.type
_entity_poly.pdbx_seq_one_letter_code
_entity_poly.pdbx_strand_id
1 'polypeptide(L)'
;NILMSILLCFILFISLNYSETLSQNKQLVYIGICKLLLNTFLVEWFYKGIENFKYITIRSFIVKCLYVIAIFVLVKEQKDYYIYYAITVGMVVVNAFCNIFYLRNFISLKLIHFNLSHYFKPLCIFGTYSILTSMYTSFNTTFLGLVTSPTEVGYYTTATKLYSILIGIFTAFTGVMLPRMSSLIVDNNEAEFNRLLSKSYEALWAFSFPIALIGVLCAPDIIMIISGVGYEGAIIPMRIVMPLI
;
A
#
# COMPACT_ATOMS: atom_id res chain seq x y z
N ASN A 1 -5.45 2.79 -16.57
CA ASN A 1 -4.79 3.56 -15.49
C ASN A 1 -4.46 4.99 -15.93
N ILE A 2 -3.80 5.21 -17.09
CA ILE A 2 -3.41 6.56 -17.57
C ILE A 2 -4.63 7.49 -17.69
N LEU A 3 -5.72 7.04 -18.33
CA LEU A 3 -6.94 7.85 -18.47
C LEU A 3 -7.53 8.25 -17.10
N MET A 4 -7.56 7.30 -16.14
CA MET A 4 -8.05 7.60 -14.79
C MET A 4 -7.14 8.56 -14.04
N SER A 5 -5.83 8.45 -14.20
CA SER A 5 -4.88 9.40 -13.60
C SER A 5 -5.04 10.81 -14.17
N ILE A 6 -5.24 10.94 -15.47
CA ILE A 6 -5.49 12.23 -16.14
C ILE A 6 -6.81 12.83 -15.62
N LEU A 7 -7.87 12.02 -15.53
CA LEU A 7 -9.16 12.46 -15.02
C LEU A 7 -9.06 12.96 -13.57
N LEU A 8 -8.38 12.20 -12.71
CA LEU A 8 -8.15 12.59 -11.31
C LEU A 8 -7.30 13.87 -11.21
N CYS A 9 -6.27 14.02 -12.03
CA CYS A 9 -5.48 15.25 -12.09
C CYS A 9 -6.33 16.45 -12.50
N PHE A 10 -7.23 16.26 -13.46
CA PHE A 10 -8.16 17.31 -13.90
C PHE A 10 -9.15 17.71 -12.79
N ILE A 11 -9.70 16.72 -12.08
CA ILE A 11 -10.58 16.97 -10.92
C ILE A 11 -9.84 17.75 -9.83
N LEU A 12 -8.60 17.34 -9.50
CA LEU A 12 -7.79 18.04 -8.51
C LEU A 12 -7.42 19.46 -8.97
N PHE A 13 -7.15 19.66 -10.24
CA PHE A 13 -6.87 20.99 -10.77
C PHE A 13 -8.09 21.91 -10.69
N ILE A 14 -9.27 21.39 -10.98
CA ILE A 14 -10.53 22.15 -10.81
C ILE A 14 -10.77 22.45 -9.34
N SER A 15 -10.58 21.50 -8.43
CA SER A 15 -10.81 21.66 -7.00
C SER A 15 -9.93 22.74 -6.36
N LEU A 16 -8.75 23.05 -6.94
CA LEU A 16 -7.91 24.18 -6.52
C LEU A 16 -8.63 25.52 -6.60
N ASN A 17 -9.58 25.68 -7.54
CA ASN A 17 -10.31 26.93 -7.72
C ASN A 17 -11.51 27.06 -6.79
N TYR A 18 -12.01 25.94 -6.22
CA TYR A 18 -13.19 25.93 -5.37
C TYR A 18 -12.89 25.83 -3.88
N SER A 19 -11.68 25.43 -3.50
CA SER A 19 -11.31 25.22 -2.09
C SER A 19 -10.20 26.17 -1.68
N GLU A 20 -10.47 27.06 -0.72
CA GLU A 20 -9.48 27.98 -0.16
C GLU A 20 -8.30 27.25 0.49
N THR A 21 -8.56 26.15 1.19
CA THR A 21 -7.53 25.34 1.84
C THR A 21 -6.55 24.73 0.84
N LEU A 22 -7.05 24.24 -0.30
CA LEU A 22 -6.20 23.71 -1.39
C LEU A 22 -5.46 24.84 -2.10
N SER A 23 -6.10 26.00 -2.27
CA SER A 23 -5.51 27.19 -2.87
C SER A 23 -4.35 27.74 -2.04
N GLN A 24 -4.42 27.69 -0.70
CA GLN A 24 -3.31 28.09 0.17
C GLN A 24 -2.09 27.15 0.03
N ASN A 25 -2.30 25.88 -0.29
CA ASN A 25 -1.26 24.86 -0.40
C ASN A 25 -1.01 24.38 -1.84
N LYS A 26 -1.08 25.30 -2.83
CA LYS A 26 -0.95 24.98 -4.26
C LYS A 26 0.29 24.13 -4.60
N GLN A 27 1.41 24.41 -3.97
CA GLN A 27 2.66 23.68 -4.21
C GLN A 27 2.53 22.19 -3.86
N LEU A 28 1.90 21.85 -2.74
CA LEU A 28 1.65 20.46 -2.34
C LEU A 28 0.72 19.75 -3.33
N VAL A 29 -0.30 20.47 -3.82
CA VAL A 29 -1.22 19.88 -4.81
C VAL A 29 -0.53 19.61 -6.13
N TYR A 30 0.33 20.50 -6.63
CA TYR A 30 1.11 20.25 -7.86
C TYR A 30 2.05 19.06 -7.71
N ILE A 31 2.73 18.94 -6.57
CA ILE A 31 3.58 17.78 -6.27
C ILE A 31 2.71 16.51 -6.21
N GLY A 32 1.51 16.58 -5.63
CA GLY A 32 0.53 15.49 -5.58
C GLY A 32 0.03 15.05 -6.97
N ILE A 33 -0.23 16.00 -7.87
CA ILE A 33 -0.59 15.72 -9.28
C ILE A 33 0.54 14.97 -9.98
N CYS A 34 1.79 15.40 -9.79
CA CYS A 34 2.95 14.69 -10.34
C CYS A 34 3.03 13.25 -9.81
N LYS A 35 2.80 13.04 -8.52
CA LYS A 35 2.73 11.70 -7.90
C LYS A 35 1.66 10.82 -8.55
N LEU A 36 0.44 11.34 -8.77
CA LEU A 36 -0.66 10.60 -9.38
C LEU A 36 -0.35 10.13 -10.80
N LEU A 37 0.23 11.01 -11.62
CA LEU A 37 0.62 10.66 -12.99
C LEU A 37 1.70 9.58 -13.01
N LEU A 38 2.72 9.73 -12.18
CA LEU A 38 3.86 8.79 -12.16
C LEU A 38 3.54 7.46 -11.49
N ASN A 39 2.57 7.43 -10.58
CA ASN A 39 2.09 6.19 -9.96
C ASN A 39 1.55 5.18 -11.00
N THR A 40 1.06 5.67 -12.13
CA THR A 40 0.58 4.83 -13.24
C THR A 40 1.70 3.98 -13.84
N PHE A 41 2.94 4.46 -13.77
CA PHE A 41 4.11 3.80 -14.35
C PHE A 41 4.84 2.85 -13.37
N LEU A 42 4.29 2.63 -12.18
CA LEU A 42 4.89 1.69 -11.23
C LEU A 42 4.84 0.23 -11.69
N VAL A 43 3.95 -0.15 -12.59
CA VAL A 43 3.77 -1.46 -13.27
C VAL A 43 4.26 -2.71 -12.50
N GLU A 44 4.20 -2.67 -11.16
CA GLU A 44 4.64 -3.80 -10.31
C GLU A 44 3.84 -5.07 -10.55
N TRP A 45 2.57 -4.92 -10.95
CA TRP A 45 1.70 -6.02 -11.31
C TRP A 45 2.28 -6.89 -12.44
N PHE A 46 3.00 -6.27 -13.40
CA PHE A 46 3.64 -6.99 -14.50
C PHE A 46 4.77 -7.89 -13.98
N TYR A 47 5.67 -7.33 -13.15
CA TYR A 47 6.80 -8.09 -12.59
C TYR A 47 6.35 -9.18 -11.62
N LYS A 48 5.24 -8.98 -10.89
CA LYS A 48 4.61 -10.02 -10.08
C LYS A 48 4.03 -11.13 -10.96
N GLY A 49 3.42 -10.78 -12.09
CA GLY A 49 2.86 -11.76 -13.04
C GLY A 49 3.90 -12.67 -13.70
N ILE A 50 5.12 -12.15 -13.95
CA ILE A 50 6.25 -12.95 -14.46
C ILE A 50 7.14 -13.52 -13.35
N GLU A 51 6.68 -13.47 -12.09
CA GLU A 51 7.37 -13.98 -10.89
C GLU A 51 8.78 -13.39 -10.67
N ASN A 52 9.09 -12.21 -11.22
CA ASN A 52 10.40 -11.58 -11.07
C ASN A 52 10.49 -10.78 -9.75
N PHE A 53 10.32 -11.48 -8.64
CA PHE A 53 10.34 -10.90 -7.29
C PHE A 53 11.71 -10.35 -6.89
N LYS A 54 12.79 -10.97 -7.41
CA LYS A 54 14.16 -10.52 -7.13
C LYS A 54 14.37 -9.06 -7.54
N TYR A 55 13.94 -8.70 -8.75
CA TYR A 55 14.03 -7.33 -9.23
C TYR A 55 13.21 -6.36 -8.36
N ILE A 56 11.95 -6.71 -8.07
CA ILE A 56 11.07 -5.88 -7.24
C ILE A 56 11.71 -5.63 -5.87
N THR A 57 12.21 -6.68 -5.23
CA THR A 57 12.78 -6.62 -3.89
C THR A 57 14.04 -5.75 -3.85
N ILE A 58 15.02 -6.02 -4.71
CA ILE A 58 16.29 -5.27 -4.73
C ILE A 58 16.03 -3.80 -5.03
N ARG A 59 15.28 -3.49 -6.08
CA ARG A 59 14.93 -2.12 -6.45
C ARG A 59 14.22 -1.40 -5.29
N SER A 60 13.17 -2.00 -4.75
CA SER A 60 12.37 -1.38 -3.69
C SER A 60 13.18 -1.18 -2.42
N PHE A 61 14.07 -2.10 -2.09
CA PHE A 61 14.97 -1.98 -0.94
C PHE A 61 15.93 -0.78 -1.12
N ILE A 62 16.62 -0.71 -2.27
CA ILE A 62 17.56 0.38 -2.56
C ILE A 62 16.84 1.74 -2.51
N VAL A 63 15.69 1.86 -3.17
CA VAL A 63 14.94 3.13 -3.21
C VAL A 63 14.43 3.52 -1.82
N LYS A 64 13.99 2.56 -1.00
CA LYS A 64 13.57 2.82 0.39
C LYS A 64 14.75 3.25 1.27
N CYS A 65 15.91 2.63 1.13
CA CYS A 65 17.11 3.06 1.85
C CYS A 65 17.51 4.50 1.48
N LEU A 66 17.54 4.83 0.18
CA LEU A 66 17.81 6.18 -0.28
C LEU A 66 16.79 7.18 0.24
N TYR A 67 15.51 6.81 0.24
CA TYR A 67 14.43 7.62 0.80
C TYR A 67 14.65 7.95 2.28
N VAL A 68 14.98 6.94 3.10
CA VAL A 68 15.24 7.13 4.54
C VAL A 68 16.44 8.03 4.74
N ILE A 69 17.55 7.80 4.03
CA ILE A 69 18.74 8.64 4.11
C ILE A 69 18.41 10.08 3.72
N ALA A 70 17.66 10.28 2.62
CA ALA A 70 17.28 11.61 2.16
C ALA A 70 16.43 12.36 3.21
N ILE A 71 15.50 11.67 3.89
CA ILE A 71 14.71 12.28 4.98
C ILE A 71 15.64 12.74 6.11
N PHE A 72 16.53 11.88 6.61
CA PHE A 72 17.42 12.23 7.72
C PHE A 72 18.38 13.38 7.40
N VAL A 73 18.79 13.50 6.13
CA VAL A 73 19.73 14.55 5.69
C VAL A 73 19.01 15.87 5.43
N LEU A 74 17.84 15.84 4.79
CA LEU A 74 17.19 17.03 4.24
C LEU A 74 16.06 17.58 5.11
N VAL A 75 15.41 16.74 5.94
CA VAL A 75 14.28 17.15 6.79
C VAL A 75 14.79 17.33 8.22
N LYS A 76 14.94 18.58 8.66
CA LYS A 76 15.48 18.89 10.00
C LYS A 76 14.49 19.67 10.86
N GLU A 77 13.63 20.46 10.24
CA GLU A 77 12.68 21.33 10.93
C GLU A 77 11.24 21.00 10.57
N GLN A 78 10.30 21.44 11.41
CA GLN A 78 8.86 21.26 11.14
C GLN A 78 8.41 21.98 9.86
N LYS A 79 9.11 23.01 9.42
CA LYS A 79 8.83 23.76 8.19
C LYS A 79 9.21 22.99 6.92
N ASP A 80 9.99 21.92 7.04
CA ASP A 80 10.51 21.14 5.91
C ASP A 80 9.48 20.12 5.37
N TYR A 81 8.21 20.25 5.74
CA TYR A 81 7.15 19.34 5.28
C TYR A 81 7.00 19.32 3.75
N TYR A 82 7.31 20.41 3.06
CA TYR A 82 7.37 20.44 1.59
C TYR A 82 8.49 19.56 1.05
N ILE A 83 9.67 19.62 1.68
CA ILE A 83 10.83 18.79 1.32
C ILE A 83 10.50 17.33 1.57
N TYR A 84 9.92 17.00 2.73
CA TYR A 84 9.47 15.65 3.05
C TYR A 84 8.51 15.10 1.99
N TYR A 85 7.51 15.91 1.58
CA TYR A 85 6.55 15.50 0.58
C TYR A 85 7.19 15.36 -0.80
N ALA A 86 8.10 16.26 -1.18
CA ALA A 86 8.86 16.18 -2.42
C ALA A 86 9.74 14.93 -2.48
N ILE A 87 10.43 14.56 -1.39
CA ILE A 87 11.21 13.32 -1.29
C ILE A 87 10.30 12.08 -1.47
N THR A 88 9.13 12.11 -0.85
CA THR A 88 8.14 11.02 -0.98
C THR A 88 7.70 10.84 -2.44
N VAL A 89 7.46 11.93 -3.16
CA VAL A 89 7.13 11.88 -4.59
C VAL A 89 8.35 11.47 -5.41
N GLY A 90 9.53 11.96 -5.06
CA GLY A 90 10.80 11.57 -5.69
C GLY A 90 11.04 10.05 -5.65
N MET A 91 10.68 9.40 -4.53
CA MET A 91 10.72 7.94 -4.44
C MET A 91 9.82 7.26 -5.49
N VAL A 92 8.61 7.78 -5.71
CA VAL A 92 7.69 7.26 -6.74
C VAL A 92 8.26 7.47 -8.13
N VAL A 93 8.84 8.65 -8.39
CA VAL A 93 9.50 9.00 -9.66
C VAL A 93 10.62 8.01 -9.97
N VAL A 94 11.54 7.80 -9.05
CA VAL A 94 12.68 6.88 -9.22
C VAL A 94 12.18 5.46 -9.48
N ASN A 95 11.20 4.98 -8.70
CA ASN A 95 10.60 3.67 -8.91
C ASN A 95 9.95 3.54 -10.31
N ALA A 96 9.22 4.56 -10.77
CA ALA A 96 8.59 4.56 -12.08
C ALA A 96 9.64 4.51 -13.21
N PHE A 97 10.69 5.32 -13.12
CA PHE A 97 11.78 5.31 -14.09
C PHE A 97 12.51 3.96 -14.15
N CYS A 98 12.89 3.41 -13.00
CA CYS A 98 13.50 2.08 -12.95
C CYS A 98 12.62 1.01 -13.58
N ASN A 99 11.32 1.06 -13.30
CA ASN A 99 10.36 0.11 -13.87
C ASN A 99 10.24 0.23 -15.38
N ILE A 100 10.08 1.44 -15.90
CA ILE A 100 9.96 1.68 -17.35
C ILE A 100 11.25 1.24 -18.06
N PHE A 101 12.40 1.58 -17.48
CA PHE A 101 13.69 1.24 -18.08
C PHE A 101 13.88 -0.30 -18.16
N TYR A 102 13.56 -1.01 -17.08
CA TYR A 102 13.68 -2.45 -17.04
C TYR A 102 12.60 -3.16 -17.89
N LEU A 103 11.41 -2.57 -18.00
CA LEU A 103 10.29 -3.09 -18.79
C LEU A 103 10.62 -3.20 -20.29
N ARG A 104 11.48 -2.31 -20.82
CA ARG A 104 11.93 -2.35 -22.23
C ARG A 104 12.54 -3.68 -22.64
N ASN A 105 13.09 -4.43 -21.70
CA ASN A 105 13.69 -5.73 -21.97
C ASN A 105 12.66 -6.85 -22.20
N PHE A 106 11.40 -6.62 -21.84
CA PHE A 106 10.33 -7.63 -21.89
C PHE A 106 9.22 -7.30 -22.90
N ILE A 107 9.10 -6.04 -23.30
CA ILE A 107 7.98 -5.58 -24.12
C ILE A 107 8.50 -4.93 -25.40
N SER A 108 8.04 -5.44 -26.54
CA SER A 108 8.09 -4.71 -27.81
C SER A 108 6.80 -3.91 -27.96
N LEU A 109 6.90 -2.59 -28.10
CA LEU A 109 5.76 -1.72 -28.36
C LEU A 109 5.19 -2.02 -29.75
N LYS A 110 4.29 -2.99 -29.86
CA LYS A 110 3.44 -3.17 -31.03
C LYS A 110 2.08 -2.56 -30.72
N LEU A 111 1.62 -1.65 -31.56
CA LEU A 111 0.25 -1.13 -31.53
C LEU A 111 -0.70 -2.29 -31.91
N ILE A 112 -1.25 -2.94 -30.90
CA ILE A 112 -2.27 -3.98 -31.06
C ILE A 112 -3.62 -3.28 -30.97
N HIS A 113 -4.56 -3.63 -31.84
CA HIS A 113 -5.94 -3.19 -31.73
C HIS A 113 -6.55 -3.76 -30.45
N PHE A 114 -6.68 -2.90 -29.44
CA PHE A 114 -7.27 -3.28 -28.16
C PHE A 114 -8.79 -3.25 -28.24
N ASN A 115 -9.42 -4.39 -28.04
CA ASN A 115 -10.87 -4.45 -27.83
C ASN A 115 -11.14 -4.20 -26.32
N LEU A 116 -11.30 -2.92 -25.95
CA LEU A 116 -11.54 -2.51 -24.57
C LEU A 116 -12.79 -3.12 -23.95
N SER A 117 -13.81 -3.44 -24.75
CA SER A 117 -15.10 -3.94 -24.24
C SER A 117 -14.96 -5.28 -23.51
N HIS A 118 -14.04 -6.14 -23.93
CA HIS A 118 -13.81 -7.44 -23.29
C HIS A 118 -13.25 -7.29 -21.86
N TYR A 119 -12.44 -6.29 -21.61
CA TYR A 119 -11.81 -6.07 -20.29
C TYR A 119 -12.62 -5.16 -19.38
N PHE A 120 -13.65 -4.48 -19.89
CA PHE A 120 -14.41 -3.50 -19.13
C PHE A 120 -15.14 -4.11 -17.94
N LYS A 121 -15.82 -5.24 -18.13
CA LYS A 121 -16.57 -5.93 -17.06
C LYS A 121 -15.66 -6.41 -15.91
N PRO A 122 -14.55 -7.14 -16.15
CA PRO A 122 -13.58 -7.48 -15.09
C PRO A 122 -13.00 -6.25 -14.37
N LEU A 123 -12.65 -5.20 -15.11
CA LEU A 123 -12.12 -3.97 -14.53
C LEU A 123 -13.12 -3.27 -13.61
N CYS A 124 -14.40 -3.22 -14.00
CA CYS A 124 -15.45 -2.67 -13.14
C CYS A 124 -15.63 -3.49 -11.86
N ILE A 125 -15.62 -4.82 -11.94
CA ILE A 125 -15.76 -5.70 -10.77
C ILE A 125 -14.59 -5.48 -9.80
N PHE A 126 -13.34 -5.54 -10.29
CA PHE A 126 -12.16 -5.30 -9.46
C PHE A 126 -12.08 -3.87 -8.94
N GLY A 127 -12.50 -2.89 -9.74
CA GLY A 127 -12.56 -1.49 -9.34
C GLY A 127 -13.56 -1.28 -8.20
N THR A 128 -14.77 -1.81 -8.33
CA THR A 128 -15.79 -1.74 -7.27
C THR A 128 -15.32 -2.44 -6.00
N TYR A 129 -14.75 -3.64 -6.12
CA TYR A 129 -14.16 -4.35 -4.98
C TYR A 129 -13.08 -3.50 -4.28
N SER A 130 -12.17 -2.88 -5.03
CA SER A 130 -11.11 -2.04 -4.46
C SER A 130 -11.65 -0.79 -3.77
N ILE A 131 -12.68 -0.15 -4.34
CA ILE A 131 -13.37 0.99 -3.72
C ILE A 131 -14.03 0.57 -2.41
N LEU A 132 -14.80 -0.51 -2.42
CA LEU A 132 -15.48 -1.01 -1.21
C LEU A 132 -14.49 -1.37 -0.11
N THR A 133 -13.38 -2.02 -0.46
CA THR A 133 -12.32 -2.37 0.49
C THR A 133 -11.65 -1.12 1.07
N SER A 134 -11.35 -0.12 0.24
CA SER A 134 -10.79 1.16 0.70
C SER A 134 -11.77 1.92 1.59
N MET A 135 -13.05 1.93 1.24
CA MET A 135 -14.07 2.54 2.10
C MET A 135 -14.17 1.82 3.44
N TYR A 136 -14.20 0.49 3.44
CA TYR A 136 -14.23 -0.30 4.67
C TYR A 136 -13.04 0.01 5.60
N THR A 137 -11.84 0.09 5.07
CA THR A 137 -10.64 0.37 5.88
C THR A 137 -10.55 1.81 6.38
N SER A 138 -10.99 2.78 5.58
CA SER A 138 -10.94 4.20 5.94
C SER A 138 -12.13 4.66 6.77
N PHE A 139 -13.30 4.03 6.59
CA PHE A 139 -14.55 4.44 7.24
C PHE A 139 -14.46 4.38 8.77
N ASN A 140 -13.85 3.33 9.30
CA ASN A 140 -13.71 3.14 10.75
C ASN A 140 -13.01 4.33 11.43
N THR A 141 -11.90 4.79 10.84
CA THR A 141 -11.14 5.93 11.37
C THR A 141 -11.92 7.24 11.23
N THR A 142 -12.58 7.44 10.09
CA THR A 142 -13.39 8.64 9.82
C THR A 142 -14.60 8.70 10.74
N PHE A 143 -15.32 7.59 10.89
CA PHE A 143 -16.47 7.49 11.78
C PHE A 143 -16.08 7.74 13.25
N LEU A 144 -14.98 7.12 13.70
CA LEU A 144 -14.47 7.35 15.04
C LEU A 144 -14.16 8.84 15.27
N GLY A 145 -13.54 9.51 14.28
CA GLY A 145 -13.24 10.93 14.36
C GLY A 145 -14.45 11.86 14.38
N LEU A 146 -15.61 11.41 13.88
CA LEU A 146 -16.87 12.17 13.94
C LEU A 146 -17.60 11.99 15.29
N VAL A 147 -17.39 10.87 15.99
CA VAL A 147 -18.16 10.50 17.18
C VAL A 147 -17.35 10.66 18.48
N THR A 148 -16.01 10.67 18.39
CA THR A 148 -15.12 10.70 19.55
C THR A 148 -14.11 11.87 19.45
N SER A 149 -13.20 11.91 20.44
CA SER A 149 -12.13 12.91 20.47
C SER A 149 -10.97 12.57 19.53
N PRO A 150 -10.19 13.57 19.06
CA PRO A 150 -8.97 13.33 18.29
C PRO A 150 -7.96 12.41 18.98
N THR A 151 -7.95 12.39 20.32
CA THR A 151 -7.08 11.52 21.11
C THR A 151 -7.45 10.05 20.94
N GLU A 152 -8.74 9.72 20.98
CA GLU A 152 -9.23 8.35 20.76
C GLU A 152 -8.92 7.86 19.33
N VAL A 153 -9.06 8.73 18.36
CA VAL A 153 -8.62 8.44 16.98
C VAL A 153 -7.12 8.16 16.92
N GLY A 154 -6.34 8.91 17.70
CA GLY A 154 -4.89 8.69 17.84
C GLY A 154 -4.57 7.29 18.38
N TYR A 155 -5.25 6.86 19.45
CA TYR A 155 -5.08 5.53 20.04
C TYR A 155 -5.46 4.41 19.07
N TYR A 156 -6.62 4.54 18.43
CA TYR A 156 -7.08 3.57 17.43
C TYR A 156 -6.14 3.48 16.23
N THR A 157 -5.70 4.62 15.70
CA THR A 157 -4.78 4.63 14.54
C THR A 157 -3.41 4.07 14.87
N THR A 158 -2.93 4.24 16.10
CA THR A 158 -1.68 3.62 16.58
C THR A 158 -1.80 2.09 16.60
N ALA A 159 -2.85 1.56 17.19
CA ALA A 159 -3.11 0.12 17.23
C ALA A 159 -3.26 -0.49 15.82
N THR A 160 -4.03 0.17 14.94
CA THR A 160 -4.25 -0.31 13.57
C THR A 160 -3.02 -0.18 12.68
N LYS A 161 -2.11 0.77 12.93
CA LYS A 161 -0.81 0.83 12.22
C LYS A 161 0.07 -0.39 12.56
N LEU A 162 0.16 -0.76 13.83
CA LEU A 162 0.90 -1.95 14.25
C LEU A 162 0.33 -3.23 13.62
N TYR A 163 -0.98 -3.39 13.68
CA TYR A 163 -1.70 -4.46 12.99
C TYR A 163 -1.39 -4.47 11.49
N SER A 164 -1.42 -3.31 10.82
CA SER A 164 -1.15 -3.20 9.38
C SER A 164 0.28 -3.59 9.01
N ILE A 165 1.26 -3.34 9.87
CA ILE A 165 2.65 -3.78 9.67
C ILE A 165 2.71 -5.31 9.67
N LEU A 166 2.04 -5.96 10.61
CA LEU A 166 2.01 -7.42 10.72
C LEU A 166 1.25 -8.04 9.54
N ILE A 167 0.07 -7.53 9.21
CA ILE A 167 -0.69 -7.96 8.01
C ILE A 167 0.13 -7.79 6.73
N GLY A 168 1.01 -6.78 6.66
CA GLY A 168 1.91 -6.58 5.53
C GLY A 168 2.79 -7.80 5.24
N ILE A 169 3.23 -8.53 6.27
CA ILE A 169 4.02 -9.77 6.12
C ILE A 169 3.18 -10.85 5.43
N PHE A 170 1.94 -11.06 5.89
CA PHE A 170 1.03 -12.05 5.30
C PHE A 170 0.60 -11.67 3.89
N THR A 171 0.39 -10.38 3.63
CA THR A 171 0.09 -9.87 2.29
C THR A 171 1.26 -10.07 1.33
N ALA A 172 2.50 -9.91 1.79
CA ALA A 172 3.68 -10.21 0.99
C ALA A 172 3.76 -11.70 0.64
N PHE A 173 3.50 -12.58 1.60
CA PHE A 173 3.45 -14.02 1.39
C PHE A 173 2.39 -14.41 0.36
N THR A 174 1.15 -13.95 0.51
CA THR A 174 0.07 -14.22 -0.44
C THR A 174 0.36 -13.63 -1.82
N GLY A 175 1.01 -12.47 -1.88
CA GLY A 175 1.42 -11.84 -3.13
C GLY A 175 2.42 -12.67 -3.95
N VAL A 176 3.25 -13.48 -3.29
CA VAL A 176 4.17 -14.42 -3.95
C VAL A 176 3.48 -15.73 -4.32
N MET A 177 2.57 -16.20 -3.45
CA MET A 177 1.88 -17.47 -3.65
C MET A 177 0.84 -17.41 -4.78
N LEU A 178 0.13 -16.29 -4.92
CA LEU A 178 -0.99 -16.16 -5.85
C LEU A 178 -0.61 -16.43 -7.32
N PRO A 179 0.46 -15.84 -7.89
CA PRO A 179 0.86 -16.15 -9.26
C PRO A 179 1.23 -17.62 -9.46
N ARG A 180 1.93 -18.21 -8.49
CA ARG A 180 2.32 -19.61 -8.54
C ARG A 180 1.12 -20.55 -8.52
N MET A 181 0.16 -20.29 -7.64
CA MET A 181 -1.10 -21.05 -7.60
C MET A 181 -1.89 -20.92 -8.91
N SER A 182 -1.93 -19.69 -9.48
CA SER A 182 -2.59 -19.46 -10.75
C SER A 182 -1.96 -20.24 -11.90
N SER A 183 -0.62 -20.35 -11.96
CA SER A 183 0.05 -21.15 -12.99
C SER A 183 -0.27 -22.63 -12.86
N LEU A 184 -0.32 -23.17 -11.64
CA LEU A 184 -0.65 -24.58 -11.40
C LEU A 184 -2.09 -24.94 -11.83
N ILE A 185 -3.03 -24.02 -11.70
CA ILE A 185 -4.42 -24.20 -12.20
C ILE A 185 -4.41 -24.26 -13.73
N VAL A 186 -3.68 -23.36 -14.40
CA VAL A 186 -3.57 -23.36 -15.87
C VAL A 186 -2.92 -24.66 -16.39
N ASP A 187 -1.92 -25.16 -15.68
CA ASP A 187 -1.22 -26.41 -16.00
C ASP A 187 -2.00 -27.67 -15.62
N ASN A 188 -3.25 -27.54 -15.07
CA ASN A 188 -4.08 -28.63 -14.57
C ASN A 188 -3.37 -29.53 -13.54
N ASN A 189 -2.42 -28.98 -12.77
CA ASN A 189 -1.68 -29.72 -11.75
C ASN A 189 -2.36 -29.60 -10.37
N GLU A 190 -3.51 -30.22 -10.21
CA GLU A 190 -4.32 -30.16 -8.99
C GLU A 190 -3.58 -30.72 -7.75
N ALA A 191 -2.77 -31.75 -7.92
CA ALA A 191 -2.04 -32.38 -6.81
C ALA A 191 -1.06 -31.41 -6.19
N GLU A 192 -0.27 -30.69 -7.00
CA GLU A 192 0.70 -29.72 -6.54
C GLU A 192 0.01 -28.45 -6.01
N PHE A 193 -1.09 -28.03 -6.63
CA PHE A 193 -1.92 -26.92 -6.15
C PHE A 193 -2.42 -27.21 -4.73
N ASN A 194 -3.03 -28.37 -4.49
CA ASN A 194 -3.56 -28.75 -3.18
C ASN A 194 -2.44 -28.88 -2.13
N ARG A 195 -1.28 -29.40 -2.50
CA ARG A 195 -0.11 -29.50 -1.64
C ARG A 195 0.38 -28.09 -1.22
N LEU A 196 0.51 -27.20 -2.19
CA LEU A 196 0.95 -25.83 -1.94
C LEU A 196 -0.06 -25.06 -1.09
N LEU A 197 -1.36 -25.23 -1.37
CA LEU A 197 -2.46 -24.62 -0.61
C LEU A 197 -2.40 -25.05 0.87
N SER A 198 -2.31 -26.37 1.14
CA SER A 198 -2.23 -26.90 2.50
C SER A 198 -1.02 -26.37 3.26
N LYS A 199 0.16 -26.40 2.62
CA LYS A 199 1.38 -25.87 3.22
C LYS A 199 1.29 -24.37 3.50
N SER A 200 0.61 -23.61 2.62
CA SER A 200 0.40 -22.18 2.82
C SER A 200 -0.50 -21.92 4.04
N TYR A 201 -1.56 -22.68 4.19
CA TYR A 201 -2.41 -22.58 5.38
C TYR A 201 -1.68 -22.96 6.67
N GLU A 202 -0.95 -24.06 6.66
CA GLU A 202 -0.13 -24.48 7.81
C GLU A 202 0.87 -23.40 8.22
N ALA A 203 1.58 -22.80 7.25
CA ALA A 203 2.53 -21.73 7.51
C ALA A 203 1.81 -20.47 8.06
N LEU A 204 0.71 -20.07 7.46
CA LEU A 204 -0.07 -18.91 7.91
C LEU A 204 -0.54 -19.09 9.36
N TRP A 205 -1.12 -20.23 9.70
CA TRP A 205 -1.56 -20.54 11.07
C TRP A 205 -0.39 -20.62 12.06
N ALA A 206 0.71 -21.25 11.68
CA ALA A 206 1.89 -21.38 12.52
C ALA A 206 2.51 -20.03 12.90
N PHE A 207 2.40 -19.01 12.04
CA PHE A 207 2.91 -17.68 12.32
C PHE A 207 1.85 -16.73 12.90
N SER A 208 0.60 -16.76 12.41
CA SER A 208 -0.43 -15.82 12.87
C SER A 208 -0.81 -16.05 14.32
N PHE A 209 -0.95 -17.29 14.76
CA PHE A 209 -1.38 -17.62 16.12
C PHE A 209 -0.39 -17.11 17.20
N PRO A 210 0.92 -17.40 17.13
CA PRO A 210 1.88 -16.87 18.09
C PRO A 210 1.96 -15.33 18.05
N ILE A 211 1.93 -14.73 16.87
CA ILE A 211 1.99 -13.26 16.69
C ILE A 211 0.76 -12.60 17.34
N ALA A 212 -0.43 -13.14 17.10
CA ALA A 212 -1.65 -12.65 17.72
C ALA A 212 -1.60 -12.77 19.24
N LEU A 213 -1.16 -13.91 19.75
CA LEU A 213 -1.04 -14.17 21.20
C LEU A 213 -0.05 -13.20 21.86
N ILE A 214 1.14 -13.03 21.29
CA ILE A 214 2.13 -12.07 21.77
C ILE A 214 1.59 -10.65 21.69
N GLY A 215 0.93 -10.29 20.59
CA GLY A 215 0.32 -8.98 20.39
C GLY A 215 -0.75 -8.65 21.44
N VAL A 216 -1.51 -9.62 21.89
CA VAL A 216 -2.52 -9.43 22.96
C VAL A 216 -1.88 -9.37 24.35
N LEU A 217 -0.95 -10.29 24.66
CA LEU A 217 -0.33 -10.38 25.98
C LEU A 217 0.64 -9.24 26.26
N CYS A 218 1.51 -8.94 25.28
CA CYS A 218 2.54 -7.91 25.40
C CYS A 218 2.07 -6.53 24.88
N ALA A 219 0.77 -6.32 24.66
CA ALA A 219 0.23 -5.05 24.17
C ALA A 219 0.73 -3.82 24.95
N PRO A 220 0.78 -3.82 26.31
CA PRO A 220 1.28 -2.69 27.07
C PRO A 220 2.74 -2.35 26.72
N ASP A 221 3.60 -3.37 26.70
CA ASP A 221 5.04 -3.19 26.45
C ASP A 221 5.31 -2.74 25.02
N ILE A 222 4.60 -3.34 24.05
CA ILE A 222 4.70 -2.98 22.64
C ILE A 222 4.29 -1.53 22.42
N ILE A 223 3.16 -1.10 22.99
CA ILE A 223 2.69 0.30 22.87
C ILE A 223 3.69 1.25 23.53
N MET A 224 4.21 0.90 24.71
CA MET A 224 5.17 1.73 25.41
C MET A 224 6.49 1.90 24.64
N ILE A 225 6.99 0.83 24.03
CA ILE A 225 8.24 0.86 23.25
C ILE A 225 8.08 1.68 21.95
N ILE A 226 6.93 1.54 21.27
CA ILE A 226 6.74 2.13 19.92
C ILE A 226 6.20 3.56 20.00
N SER A 227 5.26 3.83 20.90
CA SER A 227 4.53 5.11 20.96
C SER A 227 4.87 5.95 22.18
N GLY A 228 5.49 5.35 23.21
CA GLY A 228 5.90 6.04 24.43
C GLY A 228 4.76 6.29 25.42
N VAL A 229 5.09 7.09 26.43
CA VAL A 229 4.16 7.46 27.51
C VAL A 229 3.02 8.34 26.95
N GLY A 230 1.79 8.13 27.44
CA GLY A 230 0.61 8.87 27.00
C GLY A 230 -0.22 8.16 25.91
N TYR A 231 0.22 6.96 25.48
CA TYR A 231 -0.50 6.14 24.50
C TYR A 231 -1.15 4.88 25.14
N GLU A 232 -1.32 4.86 26.45
CA GLU A 232 -1.91 3.73 27.18
C GLU A 232 -3.34 3.39 26.71
N GLY A 233 -4.08 4.39 26.22
CA GLY A 233 -5.41 4.20 25.61
C GLY A 233 -5.40 3.35 24.34
N ALA A 234 -4.24 3.17 23.68
CA ALA A 234 -4.12 2.32 22.51
C ALA A 234 -4.01 0.81 22.83
N ILE A 235 -3.80 0.44 24.10
CA ILE A 235 -3.64 -0.96 24.54
C ILE A 235 -4.91 -1.78 24.28
N ILE A 236 -6.08 -1.25 24.64
CA ILE A 236 -7.36 -1.95 24.45
C ILE A 236 -7.66 -2.14 22.95
N PRO A 237 -7.62 -1.09 22.10
CA PRO A 237 -7.75 -1.26 20.65
C PRO A 237 -6.77 -2.27 20.07
N MET A 238 -5.51 -2.28 20.52
CA MET A 238 -4.51 -3.24 20.07
C MET A 238 -4.90 -4.68 20.41
N ARG A 239 -5.33 -4.94 21.64
CA ARG A 239 -5.79 -6.29 22.06
C ARG A 239 -6.98 -6.78 21.27
N ILE A 240 -7.86 -5.89 20.83
CA ILE A 240 -9.04 -6.24 20.03
C ILE A 240 -8.65 -6.53 18.56
N VAL A 241 -7.71 -5.79 18.02
CA VAL A 241 -7.34 -5.88 16.59
C VAL A 241 -6.34 -7.02 16.33
N MET A 242 -5.46 -7.35 17.27
CA MET A 242 -4.44 -8.40 17.09
C MET A 242 -5.00 -9.79 16.75
N PRO A 243 -6.10 -10.28 17.35
CA PRO A 243 -6.70 -11.56 16.97
C PRO A 243 -7.26 -11.64 15.56
N LEU A 244 -7.33 -10.51 14.82
CA LEU A 244 -7.80 -10.46 13.44
C LEU A 244 -6.69 -10.82 12.42
N ILE A 245 -5.44 -11.06 12.89
CA ILE A 245 -4.35 -11.56 12.07
C ILE A 245 -4.59 -13.02 11.72
#